data_8d1e3d6e1180c4a8d25d8d1b2eb7d092
#
_entry.id   8d1e3d6e1180c4a8d25d8d1b2eb7d092
#
_cell.length_a   1.000
_cell.length_b   1.000
_cell.length_c   1.000
_cell.angle_alpha   90.00
_cell.angle_beta   90.00
_cell.angle_gamma   90.00
#
_symmetry.space_group_name_H-M   'P 1'
#
loop_
_entity.id
_entity.type
_entity.pdbx_description
1 polymer ?
#
loop_
_entity_poly.entity_id
_entity_poly.type
_entity_poly.pdbx_seq_one_letter_code
_entity_poly.pdbx_strand_id
1 'polypeptide(L)'
;MKQKSILPLLLALFLAVALFGFVLARSGYAIYISLPLLLFGGVACALYLYRYLTRPIKSLMHVADQIAAEDLSSRMPKDQTWEIAGLAEFSNYMLDRMAAAVERFRESRDGLKLILSSIEDALWVQDLAGRIELCNPVFEELFPLAKGDKNYYCWEVIRDSDLLSVIKAVSDEEKPRISEITLGEHVYLLSASLNRDAGKLIFILQNIDQIKATEQMKKDFALNVAHELRTPLTAIKGFVDVLQDDIPSSRYLEIIKRHTERLIALVSDLEQLARLERSPQLELQDISLSTFLGNIAGIFEAALKERNLYLKIQIEPQDLRARLDPYRMEQVMVNLIDNAIRYTAFGGITVTARREDQELIIIVKDSGKGIPKEQLARVFERFYTVDHSRSRSTGGTGLGLSIVKHIVLSHQGKIELDSDLGKGSSFRICIPQ
;
A
#
# COMPACT_ATOMS: atom_id res chain seq x y z
N MET A 1 -25.67 -51.87 -25.37
CA MET A 1 -25.66 -53.11 -26.22
C MET A 1 -24.51 -53.99 -25.69
N LYS A 2 -24.82 -55.27 -25.25
CA LYS A 2 -23.75 -56.20 -24.85
C LYS A 2 -22.96 -56.59 -26.09
N GLN A 3 -21.77 -55.99 -26.29
CA GLN A 3 -20.83 -56.49 -27.26
C GLN A 3 -20.39 -57.88 -26.80
N LYS A 4 -20.85 -58.91 -27.50
CA LYS A 4 -20.43 -60.29 -27.22
C LYS A 4 -18.96 -60.42 -27.59
N SER A 5 -18.17 -60.96 -26.70
CA SER A 5 -16.78 -61.35 -26.98
C SER A 5 -16.73 -62.27 -28.20
N ILE A 6 -15.91 -61.90 -29.18
CA ILE A 6 -15.75 -62.69 -30.42
C ILE A 6 -14.76 -63.84 -30.22
N LEU A 7 -14.01 -63.80 -29.10
CA LEU A 7 -12.99 -64.80 -28.76
C LEU A 7 -13.53 -66.25 -28.72
N PRO A 8 -14.67 -66.52 -28.03
CA PRO A 8 -15.20 -67.87 -28.01
C PRO A 8 -15.68 -68.33 -29.39
N LEU A 9 -16.17 -67.41 -30.24
CA LEU A 9 -16.62 -67.73 -31.58
C LEU A 9 -15.42 -68.05 -32.50
N LEU A 10 -14.32 -67.32 -32.41
CA LEU A 10 -13.10 -67.61 -33.16
C LEU A 10 -12.37 -68.84 -32.67
N LEU A 11 -12.38 -69.13 -31.38
CA LEU A 11 -11.84 -70.35 -30.80
C LEU A 11 -12.65 -71.56 -31.24
N ALA A 12 -13.99 -71.43 -31.24
CA ALA A 12 -14.90 -72.48 -31.75
C ALA A 12 -14.71 -72.68 -33.25
N LEU A 13 -14.53 -71.65 -34.06
CA LEU A 13 -14.24 -71.74 -35.49
C LEU A 13 -12.87 -72.38 -35.75
N PHE A 14 -11.84 -72.01 -34.96
CA PHE A 14 -10.52 -72.63 -35.09
C PHE A 14 -10.55 -74.13 -34.73
N LEU A 15 -11.23 -74.46 -33.62
CA LEU A 15 -11.45 -75.88 -33.23
C LEU A 15 -12.23 -76.65 -34.29
N ALA A 16 -13.28 -76.05 -34.90
CA ALA A 16 -14.07 -76.64 -35.92
C ALA A 16 -13.24 -76.85 -37.21
N VAL A 17 -12.41 -75.90 -37.59
CA VAL A 17 -11.48 -75.97 -38.74
C VAL A 17 -10.39 -77.03 -38.51
N ALA A 18 -9.86 -77.10 -37.28
CA ALA A 18 -8.86 -78.09 -36.88
C ALA A 18 -9.45 -79.54 -36.92
N LEU A 19 -10.68 -79.64 -36.32
CA LEU A 19 -11.42 -80.91 -36.33
C LEU A 19 -11.80 -81.38 -37.73
N PHE A 20 -12.27 -80.47 -38.61
CA PHE A 20 -12.57 -80.75 -39.98
C PHE A 20 -11.31 -81.11 -40.80
N GLY A 21 -10.22 -80.43 -40.57
CA GLY A 21 -8.90 -80.78 -41.17
C GLY A 21 -8.41 -82.17 -40.74
N PHE A 22 -8.63 -82.54 -39.45
CA PHE A 22 -8.29 -83.85 -38.92
C PHE A 22 -9.14 -84.97 -39.54
N VAL A 23 -10.43 -84.73 -39.76
CA VAL A 23 -11.35 -85.66 -40.41
C VAL A 23 -10.98 -85.80 -41.88
N LEU A 24 -10.66 -84.78 -42.62
CA LEU A 24 -10.18 -84.80 -44.02
C LEU A 24 -8.83 -85.50 -44.17
N ALA A 25 -7.92 -85.39 -43.20
CA ALA A 25 -6.61 -86.03 -43.17
C ALA A 25 -6.72 -87.57 -43.23
N ARG A 26 -7.83 -88.09 -42.81
CA ARG A 26 -8.12 -89.56 -42.84
C ARG A 26 -8.61 -90.08 -44.22
N SER A 27 -8.96 -89.19 -45.15
CA SER A 27 -9.56 -89.53 -46.41
C SER A 27 -8.61 -89.41 -47.61
N GLY A 28 -7.32 -89.42 -47.45
CA GLY A 28 -6.30 -89.51 -48.52
C GLY A 28 -6.08 -88.29 -49.44
N TYR A 29 -7.04 -87.40 -49.56
CA TYR A 29 -6.99 -86.12 -50.31
C TYR A 29 -6.71 -84.86 -49.41
N ALA A 30 -6.42 -85.15 -48.18
CA ALA A 30 -6.54 -84.15 -47.11
C ALA A 30 -5.37 -83.13 -47.03
N ILE A 31 -4.17 -83.44 -47.51
CA ILE A 31 -2.99 -82.62 -47.30
C ILE A 31 -3.07 -81.31 -48.06
N TYR A 32 -3.55 -81.33 -49.30
CA TYR A 32 -3.62 -80.14 -50.13
C TYR A 32 -4.71 -79.12 -49.74
N ILE A 33 -5.73 -79.55 -49.01
CA ILE A 33 -6.82 -78.69 -48.52
C ILE A 33 -6.65 -78.31 -47.06
N SER A 34 -6.14 -79.23 -46.25
CA SER A 34 -5.97 -78.97 -44.79
C SER A 34 -4.82 -77.97 -44.46
N LEU A 35 -3.72 -78.03 -45.25
CA LEU A 35 -2.58 -77.12 -44.95
C LEU A 35 -2.90 -75.66 -45.28
N PRO A 36 -3.52 -75.29 -46.41
CA PRO A 36 -3.96 -73.91 -46.62
C PRO A 36 -4.99 -73.38 -45.61
N LEU A 37 -5.91 -74.24 -45.13
CA LEU A 37 -6.94 -73.94 -44.21
C LEU A 37 -6.34 -73.63 -42.77
N LEU A 38 -5.37 -74.48 -42.39
CA LEU A 38 -4.61 -74.26 -41.13
C LEU A 38 -3.75 -72.98 -41.20
N LEU A 39 -3.11 -72.72 -42.34
CA LEU A 39 -2.36 -71.48 -42.55
C LEU A 39 -3.28 -70.24 -42.51
N PHE A 40 -4.42 -70.31 -43.21
CA PHE A 40 -5.39 -69.22 -43.15
C PHE A 40 -5.95 -68.99 -41.74
N GLY A 41 -6.28 -70.05 -40.99
CA GLY A 41 -6.71 -69.99 -39.61
C GLY A 41 -5.64 -69.39 -38.66
N GLY A 42 -4.37 -69.78 -38.87
CA GLY A 42 -3.22 -69.24 -38.18
C GLY A 42 -3.00 -67.77 -38.45
N VAL A 43 -3.06 -67.34 -39.69
CA VAL A 43 -2.95 -65.91 -40.09
C VAL A 43 -4.12 -65.07 -39.50
N ALA A 44 -5.36 -65.65 -39.65
CA ALA A 44 -6.53 -64.93 -39.06
C ALA A 44 -6.44 -64.79 -37.51
N CYS A 45 -5.98 -65.85 -36.84
CA CYS A 45 -5.73 -65.81 -35.39
C CYS A 45 -4.62 -64.78 -35.02
N ALA A 46 -3.51 -64.76 -35.77
CA ALA A 46 -2.42 -63.83 -35.56
C ALA A 46 -2.85 -62.38 -35.82
N LEU A 47 -3.62 -62.12 -36.86
CA LEU A 47 -4.21 -60.80 -37.15
C LEU A 47 -5.21 -60.38 -36.07
N TYR A 48 -6.00 -61.32 -35.54
CA TYR A 48 -6.90 -61.08 -34.43
C TYR A 48 -6.13 -60.68 -33.17
N LEU A 49 -5.15 -61.51 -32.75
CA LEU A 49 -4.29 -61.24 -31.60
C LEU A 49 -3.56 -59.87 -31.73
N TYR A 50 -3.04 -59.59 -32.93
CA TYR A 50 -2.39 -58.31 -33.18
C TYR A 50 -3.37 -57.15 -33.03
N ARG A 51 -4.56 -57.24 -33.63
CA ARG A 51 -5.55 -56.16 -33.65
C ARG A 51 -6.20 -55.95 -32.26
N TYR A 52 -6.48 -57.03 -31.54
CA TYR A 52 -7.28 -57.00 -30.33
C TYR A 52 -6.46 -57.05 -29.03
N LEU A 53 -5.21 -57.47 -29.07
CA LEU A 53 -4.35 -57.53 -27.88
C LEU A 53 -3.14 -56.59 -28.02
N THR A 54 -2.36 -56.75 -29.11
CA THR A 54 -1.05 -56.05 -29.22
C THR A 54 -1.21 -54.55 -29.47
N ARG A 55 -2.15 -54.17 -30.33
CA ARG A 55 -2.37 -52.76 -30.69
C ARG A 55 -2.85 -51.92 -29.51
N PRO A 56 -3.82 -52.34 -28.68
CA PRO A 56 -4.22 -51.59 -27.48
C PRO A 56 -3.13 -51.49 -26.41
N ILE A 57 -2.32 -52.55 -26.22
CA ILE A 57 -1.19 -52.52 -25.29
C ILE A 57 -0.13 -51.50 -25.75
N LYS A 58 0.16 -51.43 -27.02
CA LYS A 58 1.06 -50.42 -27.60
C LYS A 58 0.52 -48.99 -27.39
N SER A 59 -0.80 -48.81 -27.50
CA SER A 59 -1.44 -47.52 -27.25
C SER A 59 -1.32 -47.12 -25.76
N LEU A 60 -1.45 -48.08 -24.82
CA LEU A 60 -1.19 -47.85 -23.40
C LEU A 60 0.25 -47.43 -23.12
N MET A 61 1.22 -48.15 -23.74
CA MET A 61 2.64 -47.78 -23.58
C MET A 61 2.92 -46.39 -24.14
N HIS A 62 2.33 -46.03 -25.26
CA HIS A 62 2.49 -44.70 -25.84
C HIS A 62 1.92 -43.60 -24.94
N VAL A 63 0.75 -43.80 -24.33
CA VAL A 63 0.18 -42.86 -23.32
C VAL A 63 1.05 -42.80 -22.08
N ALA A 64 1.60 -43.94 -21.61
CA ALA A 64 2.54 -43.97 -20.49
C ALA A 64 3.83 -43.18 -20.77
N ASP A 65 4.38 -43.30 -22.00
CA ASP A 65 5.55 -42.53 -22.43
C ASP A 65 5.27 -41.01 -22.49
N GLN A 66 4.06 -40.63 -22.92
CA GLN A 66 3.64 -39.23 -22.92
C GLN A 66 3.47 -38.68 -21.53
N ILE A 67 2.92 -39.48 -20.61
CA ILE A 67 2.85 -39.08 -19.16
C ILE A 67 4.25 -38.89 -18.59
N ALA A 68 5.21 -39.76 -18.93
CA ALA A 68 6.61 -39.63 -18.53
C ALA A 68 7.28 -38.37 -19.11
N ALA A 69 6.79 -37.87 -20.25
CA ALA A 69 7.18 -36.60 -20.88
C ALA A 69 6.34 -35.39 -20.35
N GLU A 70 5.60 -35.55 -19.24
CA GLU A 70 4.73 -34.53 -18.63
C GLU A 70 3.50 -34.10 -19.44
N ASP A 71 3.18 -34.83 -20.54
CA ASP A 71 1.97 -34.57 -21.33
C ASP A 71 0.77 -35.37 -20.77
N LEU A 72 -0.04 -34.72 -19.95
CA LEU A 72 -1.27 -35.27 -19.38
C LEU A 72 -2.51 -35.10 -20.29
N SER A 73 -2.36 -34.51 -21.48
CA SER A 73 -3.49 -34.25 -22.39
C SER A 73 -3.94 -35.49 -23.19
N SER A 74 -3.05 -36.44 -23.40
CA SER A 74 -3.30 -37.65 -24.19
C SER A 74 -4.32 -38.57 -23.52
N ARG A 75 -5.22 -39.14 -24.34
CA ARG A 75 -6.25 -40.09 -23.87
C ARG A 75 -6.25 -41.35 -24.70
N MET A 76 -6.57 -42.46 -24.03
CA MET A 76 -6.78 -43.71 -24.71
C MET A 76 -8.06 -43.66 -25.55
N PRO A 77 -8.03 -44.20 -26.84
CA PRO A 77 -9.21 -44.28 -27.67
C PRO A 77 -10.31 -45.13 -26.98
N LYS A 78 -11.58 -44.69 -27.09
CA LYS A 78 -12.72 -45.42 -26.52
C LYS A 78 -13.20 -46.65 -27.36
N ASP A 79 -12.78 -46.73 -28.61
CA ASP A 79 -13.18 -47.82 -29.54
C ASP A 79 -12.31 -49.06 -29.34
N GLN A 80 -12.38 -49.67 -28.19
CA GLN A 80 -11.63 -50.88 -27.83
C GLN A 80 -12.58 -52.05 -27.52
N THR A 81 -12.07 -53.28 -27.58
CA THR A 81 -12.83 -54.46 -27.13
C THR A 81 -13.20 -54.29 -25.67
N TRP A 82 -14.33 -54.89 -25.25
CA TRP A 82 -14.90 -54.69 -23.90
C TRP A 82 -13.91 -55.03 -22.79
N GLU A 83 -13.01 -56.02 -22.99
CA GLU A 83 -11.96 -56.40 -22.04
C GLU A 83 -10.94 -55.30 -21.78
N ILE A 84 -10.65 -54.47 -22.80
CA ILE A 84 -9.65 -53.40 -22.71
C ILE A 84 -10.33 -52.03 -22.55
N ALA A 85 -11.62 -51.95 -22.88
CA ALA A 85 -12.39 -50.69 -22.67
C ALA A 85 -12.42 -50.27 -21.20
N GLY A 86 -12.56 -51.21 -20.27
CA GLY A 86 -12.50 -50.94 -18.81
C GLY A 86 -11.13 -50.39 -18.39
N LEU A 87 -10.05 -50.91 -18.96
CA LEU A 87 -8.70 -50.48 -18.68
C LEU A 87 -8.44 -49.06 -19.25
N ALA A 88 -8.94 -48.79 -20.47
CA ALA A 88 -8.88 -47.48 -21.11
C ALA A 88 -9.68 -46.41 -20.30
N GLU A 89 -10.87 -46.77 -19.85
CA GLU A 89 -11.71 -45.90 -19.03
C GLU A 89 -11.05 -45.59 -17.67
N PHE A 90 -10.52 -46.63 -17.01
CA PHE A 90 -9.78 -46.46 -15.76
C PHE A 90 -8.52 -45.58 -15.95
N SER A 91 -7.72 -45.83 -17.03
CA SER A 91 -6.56 -45.00 -17.34
C SER A 91 -6.94 -43.54 -17.60
N ASN A 92 -7.96 -43.30 -18.41
CA ASN A 92 -8.44 -41.95 -18.67
C ASN A 92 -8.97 -41.27 -17.40
N TYR A 93 -9.69 -41.99 -16.53
CA TYR A 93 -10.11 -41.47 -15.23
C TYR A 93 -8.93 -41.08 -14.33
N MET A 94 -7.89 -41.93 -14.28
CA MET A 94 -6.67 -41.63 -13.51
C MET A 94 -5.95 -40.39 -14.05
N LEU A 95 -5.85 -40.24 -15.37
CA LEU A 95 -5.27 -39.09 -16.03
C LEU A 95 -6.04 -37.79 -15.74
N ASP A 96 -7.38 -37.84 -15.77
CA ASP A 96 -8.21 -36.70 -15.43
C ASP A 96 -8.01 -36.28 -13.96
N ARG A 97 -7.89 -37.26 -13.07
CA ARG A 97 -7.61 -37.02 -11.64
C ARG A 97 -6.22 -36.42 -11.41
N MET A 98 -5.20 -36.91 -12.12
CA MET A 98 -3.84 -36.37 -12.05
C MET A 98 -3.78 -34.95 -12.63
N ALA A 99 -4.37 -34.72 -13.80
CA ALA A 99 -4.45 -33.40 -14.40
C ALA A 99 -5.12 -32.37 -13.48
N ALA A 100 -6.28 -32.75 -12.89
CA ALA A 100 -6.98 -31.92 -11.94
C ALA A 100 -6.19 -31.69 -10.63
N ALA A 101 -5.36 -32.61 -10.19
CA ALA A 101 -4.49 -32.46 -9.03
C ALA A 101 -3.33 -31.49 -9.33
N VAL A 102 -2.70 -31.63 -10.48
CA VAL A 102 -1.62 -30.73 -10.94
C VAL A 102 -2.14 -29.30 -11.10
N GLU A 103 -3.33 -29.14 -11.69
CA GLU A 103 -3.92 -27.81 -11.87
C GLU A 103 -4.25 -27.14 -10.53
N ARG A 104 -4.87 -27.85 -9.60
CA ARG A 104 -5.09 -27.34 -8.24
C ARG A 104 -3.78 -26.97 -7.53
N PHE A 105 -2.72 -27.74 -7.75
CA PHE A 105 -1.41 -27.43 -7.18
C PHE A 105 -0.83 -26.15 -7.80
N ARG A 106 -0.96 -25.97 -9.11
CA ARG A 106 -0.56 -24.74 -9.83
C ARG A 106 -1.35 -23.53 -9.34
N GLU A 107 -2.67 -23.62 -9.27
CA GLU A 107 -3.55 -22.55 -8.76
C GLU A 107 -3.16 -22.16 -7.32
N SER A 108 -2.94 -23.16 -6.45
CA SER A 108 -2.53 -22.91 -5.06
C SER A 108 -1.16 -22.21 -5.00
N ARG A 109 -0.19 -22.67 -5.79
CA ARG A 109 1.15 -22.08 -5.87
C ARG A 109 1.10 -20.64 -6.39
N ASP A 110 0.32 -20.41 -7.45
CA ASP A 110 0.22 -19.08 -8.06
C ASP A 110 -0.55 -18.11 -7.15
N GLY A 111 -1.55 -18.61 -6.41
CA GLY A 111 -2.23 -17.87 -5.35
C GLY A 111 -1.28 -17.47 -4.21
N LEU A 112 -0.42 -18.38 -3.74
CA LEU A 112 0.60 -18.06 -2.75
C LEU A 112 1.60 -17.02 -3.26
N LYS A 113 2.05 -17.12 -4.50
CA LYS A 113 2.93 -16.11 -5.12
C LYS A 113 2.27 -14.74 -5.18
N LEU A 114 0.98 -14.67 -5.53
CA LEU A 114 0.24 -13.42 -5.55
C LEU A 114 0.18 -12.79 -4.17
N ILE A 115 -0.13 -13.56 -3.13
CA ILE A 115 -0.15 -13.08 -1.74
C ILE A 115 1.22 -12.54 -1.34
N LEU A 116 2.29 -13.29 -1.58
CA LEU A 116 3.65 -12.86 -1.25
C LEU A 116 4.08 -11.59 -1.99
N SER A 117 3.66 -11.42 -3.24
CA SER A 117 3.98 -10.21 -4.03
C SER A 117 3.14 -8.99 -3.65
N SER A 118 1.99 -9.18 -2.97
CA SER A 118 1.16 -8.08 -2.49
C SER A 118 1.56 -7.54 -1.12
N ILE A 119 2.49 -8.21 -0.42
CA ILE A 119 3.03 -7.75 0.87
C ILE A 119 4.06 -6.65 0.58
N GLU A 120 3.82 -5.46 1.15
CA GLU A 120 4.70 -4.30 1.01
C GLU A 120 5.95 -4.37 1.90
N ASP A 121 5.96 -5.27 2.89
CA ASP A 121 7.09 -5.51 3.77
C ASP A 121 8.02 -6.59 3.19
N ALA A 122 9.33 -6.49 3.41
CA ALA A 122 10.25 -7.54 3.01
C ALA A 122 10.07 -8.78 3.88
N LEU A 123 9.84 -9.93 3.23
CA LEU A 123 9.60 -11.21 3.90
C LEU A 123 10.56 -12.26 3.36
N TRP A 124 11.18 -13.02 4.27
CA TRP A 124 11.92 -14.24 3.90
C TRP A 124 11.76 -15.34 4.92
N VAL A 125 11.96 -16.56 4.46
CA VAL A 125 11.95 -17.78 5.26
C VAL A 125 13.28 -18.49 5.05
N GLN A 126 13.94 -18.88 6.13
CA GLN A 126 15.18 -19.62 6.10
C GLN A 126 15.14 -20.84 7.03
N ASP A 127 16.02 -21.80 6.79
CA ASP A 127 16.26 -22.90 7.71
C ASP A 127 17.12 -22.45 8.91
N LEU A 128 17.29 -23.34 9.89
CA LEU A 128 18.15 -23.07 11.06
C LEU A 128 19.63 -22.91 10.70
N ALA A 129 20.06 -23.43 9.54
CA ALA A 129 21.41 -23.23 9.01
C ALA A 129 21.59 -21.91 8.27
N GLY A 130 20.53 -21.07 8.18
CA GLY A 130 20.57 -19.75 7.55
C GLY A 130 20.36 -19.75 6.04
N ARG A 131 19.96 -20.88 5.42
CA ARG A 131 19.66 -20.95 3.99
C ARG A 131 18.28 -20.36 3.71
N ILE A 132 18.20 -19.38 2.80
CA ILE A 132 16.95 -18.77 2.38
C ILE A 132 16.21 -19.74 1.45
N GLU A 133 15.00 -20.15 1.84
CA GLU A 133 14.15 -21.04 1.06
C GLU A 133 13.09 -20.27 0.27
N LEU A 134 12.63 -19.15 0.80
CA LEU A 134 11.58 -18.34 0.22
C LEU A 134 11.82 -16.87 0.56
N CYS A 135 11.60 -15.99 -0.41
CA CYS A 135 11.54 -14.56 -0.20
C CYS A 135 10.49 -13.94 -1.13
N ASN A 136 10.01 -12.76 -0.77
CA ASN A 136 9.10 -11.98 -1.62
C ASN A 136 9.89 -10.95 -2.46
N PRO A 137 9.25 -10.34 -3.49
CA PRO A 137 9.91 -9.36 -4.37
C PRO A 137 10.50 -8.16 -3.62
N VAL A 138 9.86 -7.69 -2.54
CA VAL A 138 10.34 -6.55 -1.74
C VAL A 138 11.68 -6.89 -1.06
N PHE A 139 11.86 -8.13 -0.60
CA PHE A 139 13.16 -8.57 -0.09
C PHE A 139 14.23 -8.57 -1.19
N GLU A 140 13.89 -9.02 -2.41
CA GLU A 140 14.83 -9.04 -3.55
C GLU A 140 15.21 -7.61 -4.01
N GLU A 141 14.32 -6.64 -3.86
CA GLU A 141 14.60 -5.22 -4.13
C GLU A 141 15.51 -4.61 -3.07
N LEU A 142 15.26 -4.92 -1.80
CA LEU A 142 16.05 -4.40 -0.68
C LEU A 142 17.45 -5.03 -0.60
N PHE A 143 17.53 -6.32 -0.93
CA PHE A 143 18.76 -7.09 -0.95
C PHE A 143 18.97 -7.73 -2.32
N PRO A 144 19.57 -6.99 -3.29
CA PRO A 144 19.75 -7.49 -4.65
C PRO A 144 20.52 -8.81 -4.68
N LEU A 145 19.82 -9.86 -5.11
CA LEU A 145 20.39 -11.19 -5.28
C LEU A 145 21.18 -11.26 -6.57
N ALA A 146 22.31 -12.00 -6.58
CA ALA A 146 22.97 -12.33 -7.82
C ALA A 146 22.03 -13.20 -8.66
N LYS A 147 21.68 -12.75 -9.87
CA LYS A 147 20.75 -13.45 -10.77
C LYS A 147 21.30 -14.84 -11.12
N GLY A 148 20.62 -15.89 -10.68
CA GLY A 148 20.87 -17.23 -11.22
C GLY A 148 20.70 -18.43 -10.30
N ASP A 149 20.98 -18.38 -9.02
CA ASP A 149 20.85 -19.56 -8.16
C ASP A 149 20.00 -19.24 -6.90
N LYS A 150 19.03 -20.11 -6.59
CA LYS A 150 18.09 -19.88 -5.46
C LYS A 150 18.59 -20.43 -4.12
N ASN A 151 19.87 -20.71 -4.00
CA ASN A 151 20.47 -21.35 -2.82
C ASN A 151 21.43 -20.40 -2.10
N TYR A 152 20.91 -19.30 -1.53
CA TYR A 152 21.74 -18.36 -0.79
C TYR A 152 21.63 -18.56 0.71
N TYR A 153 22.73 -18.33 1.41
CA TYR A 153 22.69 -18.12 2.85
C TYR A 153 22.39 -16.65 3.16
N CYS A 154 21.69 -16.39 4.25
CA CYS A 154 21.27 -15.02 4.60
C CYS A 154 22.48 -14.06 4.70
N TRP A 155 23.65 -14.49 5.17
CA TRP A 155 24.86 -13.68 5.26
C TRP A 155 25.59 -13.41 3.92
N GLU A 156 25.24 -14.11 2.86
CA GLU A 156 25.76 -13.82 1.51
C GLU A 156 25.02 -12.64 0.86
N VAL A 157 23.75 -12.47 1.24
CA VAL A 157 22.82 -11.49 0.69
C VAL A 157 22.72 -10.26 1.60
N ILE A 158 22.51 -10.48 2.89
CA ILE A 158 22.40 -9.45 3.90
C ILE A 158 23.81 -9.13 4.39
N ARG A 159 24.26 -7.88 4.17
CA ARG A 159 25.61 -7.42 4.55
C ARG A 159 25.63 -6.53 5.79
N ASP A 160 24.46 -6.18 6.29
CA ASP A 160 24.34 -5.35 7.47
C ASP A 160 24.63 -6.16 8.75
N SER A 161 25.56 -5.68 9.57
CA SER A 161 26.04 -6.38 10.76
C SER A 161 24.99 -6.46 11.86
N ASP A 162 24.17 -5.42 12.01
CA ASP A 162 23.18 -5.34 13.07
C ASP A 162 22.02 -6.29 12.77
N LEU A 163 21.56 -6.30 11.52
CA LEU A 163 20.54 -7.23 11.04
C LEU A 163 21.02 -8.69 11.18
N LEU A 164 22.26 -8.99 10.75
CA LEU A 164 22.83 -10.34 10.90
C LEU A 164 22.99 -10.76 12.36
N SER A 165 23.34 -9.85 13.26
CA SER A 165 23.45 -10.14 14.69
C SER A 165 22.12 -10.56 15.30
N VAL A 166 21.03 -9.87 14.92
CA VAL A 166 19.68 -10.21 15.38
C VAL A 166 19.19 -11.53 14.77
N ILE A 167 19.44 -11.78 13.48
CA ILE A 167 19.11 -13.05 12.82
C ILE A 167 19.82 -14.21 13.54
N LYS A 168 21.11 -14.06 13.83
CA LYS A 168 21.89 -15.06 14.55
C LYS A 168 21.36 -15.30 15.97
N ALA A 169 21.05 -14.24 16.71
CA ALA A 169 20.51 -14.35 18.06
C ALA A 169 19.16 -15.11 18.07
N VAL A 170 18.29 -14.88 17.07
CA VAL A 170 17.02 -15.61 16.94
C VAL A 170 17.24 -17.09 16.58
N SER A 171 18.24 -17.38 15.73
CA SER A 171 18.61 -18.77 15.39
C SER A 171 19.17 -19.53 16.60
N ASP A 172 20.04 -18.88 17.40
CA ASP A 172 20.70 -19.48 18.55
C ASP A 172 19.74 -19.65 19.75
N GLU A 173 18.87 -18.65 20.00
CA GLU A 173 17.95 -18.66 21.15
C GLU A 173 16.62 -19.38 20.87
N GLU A 174 16.30 -19.62 19.60
CA GLU A 174 15.01 -20.18 19.14
C GLU A 174 13.77 -19.47 19.69
N LYS A 175 13.85 -18.16 19.89
CA LYS A 175 12.77 -17.34 20.42
C LYS A 175 12.33 -16.26 19.43
N PRO A 176 11.03 -15.99 19.34
CA PRO A 176 10.57 -14.85 18.55
C PRO A 176 11.15 -13.55 19.09
N ARG A 177 11.53 -12.66 18.20
CA ARG A 177 12.15 -11.37 18.54
C ARG A 177 11.62 -10.27 17.64
N ILE A 178 11.42 -9.10 18.23
CA ILE A 178 11.13 -7.87 17.50
C ILE A 178 12.24 -6.87 17.82
N SER A 179 12.84 -6.26 16.80
CA SER A 179 13.94 -5.31 16.96
C SER A 179 13.83 -4.20 15.91
N GLU A 180 14.17 -2.99 16.30
CA GLU A 180 14.35 -1.89 15.37
C GLU A 180 15.75 -1.95 14.80
N ILE A 181 15.86 -1.78 13.47
CA ILE A 181 17.13 -1.85 12.73
C ILE A 181 17.19 -0.66 11.77
N THR A 182 18.33 -0.02 11.68
CA THR A 182 18.56 1.07 10.73
C THR A 182 19.37 0.53 9.55
N LEU A 183 18.77 0.55 8.35
CA LEU A 183 19.43 0.15 7.10
C LEU A 183 19.61 1.40 6.21
N GLY A 184 20.82 1.89 6.10
CA GLY A 184 21.09 3.15 5.39
C GLY A 184 20.41 4.35 6.08
N GLU A 185 19.52 5.04 5.37
CA GLU A 185 18.76 6.19 5.89
C GLU A 185 17.37 5.79 6.43
N HIS A 186 16.98 4.52 6.36
CA HIS A 186 15.66 4.04 6.69
C HIS A 186 15.64 3.22 7.98
N VAL A 187 14.57 3.35 8.75
CA VAL A 187 14.34 2.57 9.98
C VAL A 187 13.32 1.48 9.70
N TYR A 188 13.70 0.26 10.06
CA TYR A 188 12.87 -0.93 9.89
C TYR A 188 12.57 -1.60 11.22
N LEU A 189 11.39 -2.20 11.30
CA LEU A 189 11.01 -3.11 12.37
C LEU A 189 11.20 -4.55 11.86
N LEU A 190 12.18 -5.26 12.43
CA LEU A 190 12.37 -6.68 12.17
C LEU A 190 11.52 -7.49 13.13
N SER A 191 10.63 -8.30 12.61
CA SER A 191 9.89 -9.33 13.33
C SER A 191 10.41 -10.71 12.91
N ALA A 192 10.91 -11.48 13.86
CA ALA A 192 11.43 -12.82 13.65
C ALA A 192 10.62 -13.84 14.45
N SER A 193 10.20 -14.93 13.82
CA SER A 193 9.46 -16.02 14.45
C SER A 193 9.99 -17.38 14.02
N LEU A 194 9.92 -18.37 14.93
CA LEU A 194 10.32 -19.76 14.68
C LEU A 194 9.06 -20.62 14.53
N ASN A 195 8.94 -21.28 13.39
CA ASN A 195 8.00 -22.40 13.22
C ASN A 195 8.72 -23.69 13.61
N ARG A 196 8.47 -24.17 14.83
CA ARG A 196 9.14 -25.36 15.39
C ARG A 196 8.81 -26.63 14.64
N ASP A 197 7.57 -26.79 14.16
CA ASP A 197 7.14 -28.00 13.45
C ASP A 197 7.85 -28.16 12.11
N ALA A 198 8.13 -27.03 11.45
CA ALA A 198 8.85 -27.00 10.17
C ALA A 198 10.37 -26.81 10.32
N GLY A 199 10.88 -26.46 11.51
CA GLY A 199 12.30 -26.09 11.71
C GLY A 199 12.73 -24.86 10.92
N LYS A 200 11.82 -23.88 10.73
CA LYS A 200 12.05 -22.71 9.87
C LYS A 200 11.87 -21.41 10.62
N LEU A 201 12.72 -20.45 10.29
CA LEU A 201 12.67 -19.08 10.75
C LEU A 201 11.99 -18.20 9.70
N ILE A 202 11.02 -17.40 10.14
CA ILE A 202 10.28 -16.45 9.32
C ILE A 202 10.65 -15.06 9.79
N PHE A 203 11.04 -14.22 8.86
CA PHE A 203 11.41 -12.83 9.11
C PHE A 203 10.55 -11.89 8.28
N ILE A 204 10.12 -10.81 8.91
CA ILE A 204 9.40 -9.71 8.27
C ILE A 204 10.15 -8.42 8.63
N LEU A 205 10.50 -7.62 7.64
CA LEU A 205 11.17 -6.36 7.79
C LEU A 205 10.29 -5.24 7.23
N GLN A 206 9.67 -4.50 8.14
CA GLN A 206 8.71 -3.44 7.86
C GLN A 206 9.37 -2.07 7.92
N ASN A 207 9.20 -1.23 6.89
CA ASN A 207 9.64 0.16 6.95
C ASN A 207 8.74 0.95 7.92
N ILE A 208 9.34 1.57 8.95
CA ILE A 208 8.63 2.35 9.96
C ILE A 208 8.98 3.85 9.95
N ASP A 209 9.58 4.36 8.87
CA ASP A 209 9.97 5.79 8.78
C ASP A 209 8.79 6.72 9.02
N GLN A 210 7.64 6.45 8.42
CA GLN A 210 6.43 7.27 8.60
C GLN A 210 5.93 7.23 10.04
N ILE A 211 5.99 6.06 10.68
CA ILE A 211 5.60 5.89 12.10
C ILE A 211 6.55 6.71 12.98
N LYS A 212 7.86 6.57 12.76
CA LYS A 212 8.89 7.32 13.51
C LYS A 212 8.79 8.83 13.29
N ALA A 213 8.59 9.27 12.05
CA ALA A 213 8.38 10.68 11.74
C ALA A 213 7.13 11.23 12.47
N THR A 214 6.05 10.46 12.50
CA THR A 214 4.82 10.83 13.22
C THR A 214 5.03 10.88 14.73
N GLU A 215 5.73 9.90 15.30
CA GLU A 215 6.08 9.90 16.73
C GLU A 215 6.99 11.07 17.11
N GLN A 216 7.99 11.35 16.27
CA GLN A 216 8.88 12.50 16.51
C GLN A 216 8.13 13.82 16.43
N MET A 217 7.26 13.97 15.43
CA MET A 217 6.39 15.16 15.30
C MET A 217 5.50 15.35 16.54
N LYS A 218 4.94 14.27 17.12
CA LYS A 218 4.16 14.34 18.37
C LYS A 218 5.01 14.75 19.56
N LYS A 219 6.23 14.24 19.70
CA LYS A 219 7.17 14.62 20.77
C LYS A 219 7.57 16.08 20.66
N ASP A 220 7.96 16.52 19.47
CA ASP A 220 8.35 17.91 19.23
C ASP A 220 7.18 18.87 19.48
N PHE A 221 5.97 18.48 19.07
CA PHE A 221 4.76 19.23 19.37
C PHE A 221 4.55 19.40 20.90
N ALA A 222 4.62 18.31 21.67
CA ALA A 222 4.45 18.36 23.11
C ALA A 222 5.51 19.23 23.81
N LEU A 223 6.78 19.13 23.37
CA LEU A 223 7.87 19.96 23.89
C LEU A 223 7.66 21.44 23.57
N ASN A 224 7.28 21.76 22.34
CA ASN A 224 7.02 23.13 21.91
C ASN A 224 5.84 23.74 22.64
N VAL A 225 4.73 22.99 22.83
CA VAL A 225 3.60 23.43 23.67
C VAL A 225 4.06 23.76 25.09
N ALA A 226 4.84 22.88 25.72
CA ALA A 226 5.33 23.09 27.06
C ALA A 226 6.21 24.35 27.18
N HIS A 227 7.07 24.61 26.20
CA HIS A 227 7.91 25.79 26.14
C HIS A 227 7.11 27.08 25.92
N GLU A 228 6.17 27.10 24.99
CA GLU A 228 5.34 28.26 24.67
C GLU A 228 4.34 28.60 25.78
N LEU A 229 3.94 27.62 26.60
CA LEU A 229 3.15 27.87 27.81
C LEU A 229 4.01 28.37 28.97
N ARG A 230 5.21 27.81 29.17
CA ARG A 230 6.10 28.16 30.31
C ARG A 230 6.54 29.61 30.27
N THR A 231 6.91 30.12 29.09
CA THR A 231 7.45 31.49 28.93
C THR A 231 6.48 32.58 29.45
N PRO A 232 5.20 32.67 28.97
CA PRO A 232 4.25 33.65 29.45
C PRO A 232 3.86 33.42 30.90
N LEU A 233 3.73 32.16 31.37
CA LEU A 233 3.45 31.87 32.79
C LEU A 233 4.56 32.35 33.69
N THR A 234 5.82 32.16 33.32
CA THR A 234 6.96 32.66 34.11
C THR A 234 6.99 34.20 34.16
N ALA A 235 6.67 34.85 33.02
CA ALA A 235 6.58 36.30 32.98
C ALA A 235 5.44 36.82 33.84
N ILE A 236 4.24 36.22 33.74
CA ILE A 236 3.09 36.59 34.60
C ILE A 236 3.47 36.46 36.09
N LYS A 237 4.03 35.30 36.48
CA LYS A 237 4.46 35.06 37.86
C LYS A 237 5.45 36.12 38.32
N GLY A 238 6.51 36.38 37.55
CA GLY A 238 7.52 37.37 37.93
C GLY A 238 6.95 38.79 38.10
N PHE A 239 6.00 39.21 37.25
CA PHE A 239 5.35 40.54 37.40
C PHE A 239 4.33 40.56 38.55
N VAL A 240 3.66 39.45 38.84
CA VAL A 240 2.79 39.33 40.04
C VAL A 240 3.63 39.42 41.32
N ASP A 241 4.78 38.72 41.37
CA ASP A 241 5.70 38.76 42.49
C ASP A 241 6.19 40.21 42.75
N VAL A 242 6.55 40.97 41.71
CA VAL A 242 6.96 42.39 41.81
C VAL A 242 5.80 43.29 42.28
N LEU A 243 4.56 42.99 41.88
CA LEU A 243 3.38 43.75 42.33
C LEU A 243 3.05 43.52 43.82
N GLN A 244 3.46 42.37 44.39
CA GLN A 244 3.29 42.10 45.84
C GLN A 244 4.24 42.91 46.71
N ASP A 245 5.35 43.39 46.14
CA ASP A 245 6.33 44.25 46.85
C ASP A 245 5.95 45.74 46.86
N ASP A 246 4.64 46.09 46.80
CA ASP A 246 4.08 47.44 46.90
C ASP A 246 4.57 48.48 45.86
N ILE A 247 4.91 48.05 44.67
CA ILE A 247 5.20 48.94 43.54
C ILE A 247 4.00 48.97 42.55
N PRO A 248 3.02 49.88 42.76
CA PRO A 248 1.88 49.98 41.85
C PRO A 248 2.34 50.56 40.52
N SER A 249 2.37 49.71 39.47
CA SER A 249 2.65 50.15 38.11
C SER A 249 1.62 49.59 37.13
N SER A 250 0.83 50.48 36.54
CA SER A 250 -0.10 50.13 35.47
C SER A 250 0.59 49.37 34.31
N ARG A 251 1.88 49.62 34.11
CA ARG A 251 2.71 48.95 33.08
C ARG A 251 2.86 47.45 33.34
N TYR A 252 2.99 47.01 34.62
CA TYR A 252 3.10 45.58 34.93
C TYR A 252 1.77 44.85 34.71
N LEU A 253 0.66 45.51 35.04
CA LEU A 253 -0.68 44.97 34.75
C LEU A 253 -0.93 44.81 33.24
N GLU A 254 -0.48 45.76 32.40
CA GLU A 254 -0.57 45.65 30.95
C GLU A 254 0.26 44.49 30.40
N ILE A 255 1.45 44.26 30.97
CA ILE A 255 2.29 43.13 30.57
C ILE A 255 1.64 41.80 30.95
N ILE A 256 1.11 41.69 32.17
CA ILE A 256 0.36 40.51 32.63
C ILE A 256 -0.83 40.25 31.73
N LYS A 257 -1.64 41.27 31.45
CA LYS A 257 -2.80 41.19 30.58
C LYS A 257 -2.42 40.65 29.18
N ARG A 258 -1.38 41.23 28.55
CA ARG A 258 -0.89 40.80 27.26
C ARG A 258 -0.42 39.35 27.26
N HIS A 259 0.28 38.87 28.26
CA HIS A 259 0.73 37.49 28.37
C HIS A 259 -0.45 36.52 28.61
N THR A 260 -1.46 36.96 29.38
CA THR A 260 -2.69 36.18 29.59
C THR A 260 -3.49 36.04 28.27
N GLU A 261 -3.66 37.14 27.54
CA GLU A 261 -4.33 37.12 26.22
C GLU A 261 -3.61 36.18 25.22
N ARG A 262 -2.26 36.21 25.22
CA ARG A 262 -1.46 35.28 24.42
C ARG A 262 -1.67 33.82 24.82
N LEU A 263 -1.76 33.52 26.13
CA LEU A 263 -2.05 32.15 26.59
C LEU A 263 -3.44 31.69 26.16
N ILE A 264 -4.45 32.55 26.28
CA ILE A 264 -5.81 32.24 25.82
C ILE A 264 -5.82 31.92 24.32
N ALA A 265 -5.17 32.74 23.49
CA ALA A 265 -5.06 32.51 22.05
C ALA A 265 -4.34 31.19 21.77
N LEU A 266 -3.26 30.87 22.46
CA LEU A 266 -2.49 29.65 22.26
C LEU A 266 -3.31 28.40 22.62
N VAL A 267 -4.06 28.44 23.75
CA VAL A 267 -4.96 27.34 24.16
C VAL A 267 -6.08 27.16 23.13
N SER A 268 -6.68 28.27 22.64
CA SER A 268 -7.70 28.23 21.60
C SER A 268 -7.18 27.60 20.30
N ASP A 269 -5.99 27.99 19.85
CA ASP A 269 -5.38 27.42 18.64
C ASP A 269 -5.10 25.91 18.80
N LEU A 270 -4.66 25.48 20.00
CA LEU A 270 -4.44 24.08 20.32
C LEU A 270 -5.75 23.27 20.31
N GLU A 271 -6.82 23.81 20.89
CA GLU A 271 -8.14 23.17 20.85
C GLU A 271 -8.65 23.03 19.40
N GLN A 272 -8.48 24.07 18.59
CA GLN A 272 -8.85 24.04 17.18
C GLN A 272 -8.08 22.98 16.43
N LEU A 273 -6.76 22.90 16.63
CA LEU A 273 -5.93 21.88 15.99
C LEU A 273 -6.35 20.47 16.43
N ALA A 274 -6.61 20.26 17.71
CA ALA A 274 -7.08 18.97 18.22
C ALA A 274 -8.45 18.56 17.67
N ARG A 275 -9.37 19.53 17.47
CA ARG A 275 -10.68 19.28 16.84
C ARG A 275 -10.52 18.93 15.36
N LEU A 276 -9.62 19.60 14.63
CA LEU A 276 -9.31 19.29 13.23
C LEU A 276 -8.74 17.88 13.05
N GLU A 277 -7.89 17.43 13.96
CA GLU A 277 -7.32 16.07 13.94
C GLU A 277 -8.34 14.97 14.28
N ARG A 278 -9.32 15.26 15.15
CA ARG A 278 -10.34 14.27 15.56
C ARG A 278 -11.49 14.09 14.57
N SER A 279 -11.90 15.16 13.89
CA SER A 279 -13.05 15.16 12.98
C SER A 279 -12.65 15.76 11.64
N PRO A 280 -12.09 14.96 10.72
CA PRO A 280 -11.72 15.44 9.38
C PRO A 280 -12.94 15.65 8.47
N GLN A 281 -14.17 15.30 8.89
CA GLN A 281 -15.38 15.50 8.11
C GLN A 281 -15.70 16.99 7.99
N LEU A 282 -15.82 17.44 6.72
CA LEU A 282 -16.20 18.79 6.37
C LEU A 282 -17.72 18.88 6.17
N GLU A 283 -18.31 19.97 6.64
CA GLU A 283 -19.69 20.31 6.36
C GLU A 283 -19.77 21.20 5.11
N LEU A 284 -19.60 20.58 3.94
CA LEU A 284 -19.56 21.29 2.66
C LEU A 284 -20.92 21.91 2.33
N GLN A 285 -20.96 23.22 2.11
CA GLN A 285 -22.11 23.99 1.71
C GLN A 285 -21.81 24.79 0.44
N ASP A 286 -22.82 25.02 -0.38
CA ASP A 286 -22.72 25.91 -1.54
C ASP A 286 -22.94 27.35 -1.11
N ILE A 287 -21.88 28.15 -1.04
CA ILE A 287 -21.91 29.53 -0.53
C ILE A 287 -21.58 30.56 -1.60
N SER A 288 -22.13 31.76 -1.44
CA SER A 288 -21.74 32.94 -2.22
C SER A 288 -20.44 33.53 -1.67
N LEU A 289 -19.39 33.58 -2.49
CA LEU A 289 -18.09 34.12 -2.05
C LEU A 289 -18.15 35.63 -1.80
N SER A 290 -19.00 36.36 -2.48
CA SER A 290 -19.17 37.80 -2.24
C SER A 290 -19.72 38.08 -0.84
N THR A 291 -20.75 37.34 -0.40
CA THR A 291 -21.31 37.47 0.95
C THR A 291 -20.30 36.99 2.00
N PHE A 292 -19.68 35.83 1.74
CA PHE A 292 -18.71 35.21 2.65
C PHE A 292 -17.50 36.13 2.92
N LEU A 293 -16.81 36.59 1.86
CA LEU A 293 -15.64 37.46 2.00
C LEU A 293 -16.03 38.86 2.50
N GLY A 294 -17.23 39.35 2.18
CA GLY A 294 -17.76 40.60 2.71
C GLY A 294 -17.95 40.57 4.22
N ASN A 295 -18.50 39.46 4.76
CA ASN A 295 -18.65 39.28 6.21
C ASN A 295 -17.28 39.26 6.92
N ILE A 296 -16.30 38.56 6.34
CA ILE A 296 -14.93 38.51 6.89
C ILE A 296 -14.28 39.89 6.87
N ALA A 297 -14.44 40.68 5.81
CA ALA A 297 -13.91 42.02 5.74
C ALA A 297 -14.45 42.92 6.88
N GLY A 298 -15.73 42.77 7.22
CA GLY A 298 -16.36 43.48 8.34
C GLY A 298 -15.69 43.22 9.70
N ILE A 299 -15.16 42.00 9.92
CA ILE A 299 -14.45 41.66 11.15
C ILE A 299 -13.20 42.54 11.36
N PHE A 300 -12.52 42.88 10.25
CA PHE A 300 -11.23 43.58 10.29
C PHE A 300 -11.34 45.10 10.09
N GLU A 301 -12.53 45.67 9.89
CA GLU A 301 -12.70 47.09 9.58
C GLU A 301 -12.06 48.02 10.61
N ALA A 302 -12.26 47.75 11.90
CA ALA A 302 -11.68 48.53 12.98
C ALA A 302 -10.14 48.46 13.02
N ALA A 303 -9.59 47.25 12.86
CA ALA A 303 -8.13 47.02 12.89
C ALA A 303 -7.43 47.65 11.67
N LEU A 304 -8.06 47.57 10.54
CA LEU A 304 -7.56 48.19 9.29
C LEU A 304 -7.56 49.72 9.39
N LYS A 305 -8.62 50.30 9.95
CA LYS A 305 -8.72 51.75 10.18
C LYS A 305 -7.68 52.24 11.18
N GLU A 306 -7.50 51.54 12.27
CA GLU A 306 -6.49 51.90 13.29
C GLU A 306 -5.07 51.90 12.73
N ARG A 307 -4.77 50.94 11.82
CA ARG A 307 -3.44 50.83 11.17
C ARG A 307 -3.30 51.59 9.84
N ASN A 308 -4.34 52.27 9.42
CA ASN A 308 -4.39 53.00 8.13
C ASN A 308 -4.04 52.12 6.92
N LEU A 309 -4.58 50.87 6.93
CA LEU A 309 -4.45 49.87 5.86
C LEU A 309 -5.74 49.75 5.08
N TYR A 310 -5.67 49.34 3.82
CA TYR A 310 -6.85 49.00 3.03
C TYR A 310 -6.98 47.49 2.84
N LEU A 311 -8.23 47.02 2.74
CA LEU A 311 -8.56 45.66 2.31
C LEU A 311 -9.40 45.74 1.04
N LYS A 312 -8.89 45.18 -0.07
CA LYS A 312 -9.57 45.14 -1.36
C LYS A 312 -10.00 43.71 -1.66
N ILE A 313 -11.30 43.48 -1.96
CA ILE A 313 -11.83 42.19 -2.39
C ILE A 313 -12.15 42.25 -3.88
N GLN A 314 -11.70 41.24 -4.64
CA GLN A 314 -11.91 41.10 -6.07
C GLN A 314 -12.42 39.70 -6.34
N ILE A 315 -13.63 39.56 -6.92
CA ILE A 315 -14.27 38.29 -7.19
C ILE A 315 -14.67 38.25 -8.66
N GLU A 316 -14.26 37.20 -9.37
CA GLU A 316 -14.52 36.99 -10.79
C GLU A 316 -15.04 35.56 -11.04
N PRO A 317 -16.29 35.38 -11.52
CA PRO A 317 -17.35 36.37 -11.68
C PRO A 317 -17.89 36.84 -10.32
N GLN A 318 -18.58 37.98 -10.27
CA GLN A 318 -19.02 38.62 -9.02
C GLN A 318 -20.03 37.76 -8.23
N ASP A 319 -20.79 36.91 -8.92
CA ASP A 319 -21.73 35.95 -8.37
C ASP A 319 -21.13 34.56 -8.11
N LEU A 320 -19.80 34.49 -8.02
CA LEU A 320 -19.08 33.24 -7.84
C LEU A 320 -19.54 32.49 -6.56
N ARG A 321 -19.97 31.24 -6.77
CA ARG A 321 -20.33 30.31 -5.73
C ARG A 321 -19.34 29.17 -5.66
N ALA A 322 -19.15 28.60 -4.45
CA ALA A 322 -18.25 27.51 -4.25
C ALA A 322 -18.77 26.56 -3.16
N ARG A 323 -18.44 25.30 -3.30
CA ARG A 323 -18.77 24.25 -2.33
C ARG A 323 -17.62 24.07 -1.35
N LEU A 324 -17.78 24.57 -0.12
CA LEU A 324 -16.77 24.49 0.93
C LEU A 324 -17.41 24.52 2.31
N ASP A 325 -16.65 24.18 3.35
CA ASP A 325 -17.08 24.33 4.74
C ASP A 325 -16.89 25.80 5.15
N PRO A 326 -17.97 26.57 5.34
CA PRO A 326 -17.88 28.00 5.58
C PRO A 326 -17.17 28.33 6.90
N TYR A 327 -17.39 27.52 7.95
CA TYR A 327 -16.76 27.75 9.25
C TYR A 327 -15.24 27.52 9.20
N ARG A 328 -14.81 26.43 8.57
CA ARG A 328 -13.41 26.13 8.39
C ARG A 328 -12.72 27.14 7.47
N MET A 329 -13.36 27.51 6.39
CA MET A 329 -12.79 28.49 5.46
C MET A 329 -12.75 29.90 6.02
N GLU A 330 -13.72 30.30 6.85
CA GLU A 330 -13.65 31.55 7.63
C GLU A 330 -12.39 31.59 8.48
N GLN A 331 -12.07 30.51 9.17
CA GLN A 331 -10.86 30.38 9.98
C GLN A 331 -9.58 30.53 9.14
N VAL A 332 -9.55 29.96 7.93
CA VAL A 332 -8.44 30.15 6.97
C VAL A 332 -8.28 31.62 6.63
N MET A 333 -9.37 32.27 6.23
CA MET A 333 -9.34 33.67 5.83
C MET A 333 -8.98 34.60 6.99
N VAL A 334 -9.52 34.34 8.17
CA VAL A 334 -9.19 35.13 9.38
C VAL A 334 -7.69 35.02 9.70
N ASN A 335 -7.12 33.81 9.69
CA ASN A 335 -5.69 33.60 9.94
C ASN A 335 -4.80 34.33 8.91
N LEU A 336 -5.16 34.26 7.63
CA LEU A 336 -4.34 34.87 6.56
C LEU A 336 -4.46 36.41 6.59
N ILE A 337 -5.66 36.96 6.81
CA ILE A 337 -5.88 38.41 6.87
C ILE A 337 -5.26 39.01 8.14
N ASP A 338 -5.41 38.36 9.30
CA ASP A 338 -4.76 38.81 10.54
C ASP A 338 -3.23 38.83 10.39
N ASN A 339 -2.64 37.80 9.81
CA ASN A 339 -1.21 37.79 9.49
C ASN A 339 -0.84 38.93 8.53
N ALA A 340 -1.61 39.16 7.49
CA ALA A 340 -1.37 40.25 6.55
C ALA A 340 -1.42 41.63 7.24
N ILE A 341 -2.41 41.88 8.09
CA ILE A 341 -2.54 43.12 8.88
C ILE A 341 -1.34 43.27 9.85
N ARG A 342 -0.94 42.19 10.50
CA ARG A 342 0.15 42.18 11.48
C ARG A 342 1.50 42.52 10.85
N TYR A 343 1.77 42.06 9.65
CA TYR A 343 3.08 42.20 9.01
C TYR A 343 3.14 43.28 7.94
N THR A 344 2.04 44.03 7.70
CA THR A 344 1.98 45.17 6.79
C THR A 344 2.02 46.46 7.59
N ALA A 345 3.03 47.28 7.32
CA ALA A 345 3.16 48.61 7.96
C ALA A 345 2.48 49.72 7.14
N PHE A 346 2.53 49.62 5.81
CA PHE A 346 1.97 50.59 4.89
C PHE A 346 1.36 49.87 3.68
N GLY A 347 0.32 50.47 3.07
CA GLY A 347 -0.38 49.89 1.93
C GLY A 347 -1.61 49.08 2.33
N GLY A 348 -1.69 47.81 1.99
CA GLY A 348 -2.85 47.00 2.34
C GLY A 348 -2.85 45.57 1.86
N ILE A 349 -4.03 44.99 1.91
CA ILE A 349 -4.28 43.58 1.63
C ILE A 349 -5.25 43.49 0.41
N THR A 350 -4.99 42.57 -0.49
CA THR A 350 -5.89 42.26 -1.60
C THR A 350 -6.26 40.78 -1.52
N VAL A 351 -7.57 40.51 -1.47
CA VAL A 351 -8.15 39.17 -1.57
C VAL A 351 -8.76 39.01 -2.94
N THR A 352 -8.29 38.04 -3.71
CA THR A 352 -8.84 37.74 -5.03
C THR A 352 -9.46 36.35 -5.00
N ALA A 353 -10.67 36.18 -5.51
CA ALA A 353 -11.33 34.89 -5.66
C ALA A 353 -11.79 34.72 -7.11
N ARG A 354 -11.45 33.60 -7.72
CA ARG A 354 -11.85 33.25 -9.08
C ARG A 354 -11.95 31.74 -9.26
N ARG A 355 -12.62 31.31 -10.31
CA ARG A 355 -12.60 29.90 -10.73
C ARG A 355 -11.67 29.74 -11.91
N GLU A 356 -10.77 28.80 -11.81
CA GLU A 356 -9.90 28.34 -12.90
C GLU A 356 -10.19 26.85 -13.12
N ASP A 357 -10.67 26.48 -14.31
CA ASP A 357 -11.11 25.12 -14.64
C ASP A 357 -12.13 24.57 -13.62
N GLN A 358 -11.74 23.55 -12.86
CA GLN A 358 -12.57 22.93 -11.81
C GLN A 358 -12.04 23.25 -10.39
N GLU A 359 -11.29 24.34 -10.25
CA GLU A 359 -10.75 24.76 -8.96
C GLU A 359 -11.22 26.16 -8.58
N LEU A 360 -11.53 26.32 -7.30
CA LEU A 360 -11.65 27.64 -6.69
C LEU A 360 -10.25 28.12 -6.31
N ILE A 361 -9.86 29.27 -6.82
CA ILE A 361 -8.61 29.94 -6.47
C ILE A 361 -8.91 31.13 -5.57
N ILE A 362 -8.35 31.13 -4.36
CA ILE A 362 -8.38 32.28 -3.45
C ILE A 362 -6.95 32.74 -3.21
N ILE A 363 -6.67 34.01 -3.45
CA ILE A 363 -5.35 34.62 -3.26
C ILE A 363 -5.46 35.73 -2.22
N VAL A 364 -4.66 35.65 -1.16
CA VAL A 364 -4.49 36.71 -0.16
C VAL A 364 -3.10 37.28 -0.33
N LYS A 365 -3.04 38.54 -0.78
CA LYS A 365 -1.77 39.26 -1.04
C LYS A 365 -1.66 40.46 -0.12
N ASP A 366 -0.52 40.59 0.54
CA ASP A 366 -0.16 41.73 1.37
C ASP A 366 1.01 42.55 0.76
N SER A 367 1.16 43.79 1.16
CA SER A 367 2.29 44.67 0.82
C SER A 367 3.29 44.82 1.98
N GLY A 368 3.38 43.79 2.83
CA GLY A 368 4.18 43.80 4.04
C GLY A 368 5.67 43.55 3.85
N LYS A 369 6.34 43.18 4.94
CA LYS A 369 7.80 42.95 4.96
C LYS A 369 8.28 41.77 4.13
N GLY A 370 7.39 40.85 3.75
CA GLY A 370 7.72 39.60 3.06
C GLY A 370 8.48 38.61 3.93
N ILE A 371 8.80 37.46 3.31
CA ILE A 371 9.42 36.30 3.97
C ILE A 371 10.66 35.91 3.17
N PRO A 372 11.81 35.66 3.82
CA PRO A 372 13.02 35.15 3.15
C PRO A 372 12.78 33.78 2.50
N LYS A 373 13.38 33.57 1.31
CA LYS A 373 13.17 32.35 0.51
C LYS A 373 13.51 31.05 1.27
N GLU A 374 14.55 31.10 2.08
CA GLU A 374 15.01 29.94 2.87
C GLU A 374 13.98 29.51 3.93
N GLN A 375 13.03 30.37 4.25
CA GLN A 375 12.03 30.13 5.30
C GLN A 375 10.65 29.76 4.75
N LEU A 376 10.40 29.92 3.45
CA LEU A 376 9.10 29.68 2.83
C LEU A 376 8.56 28.25 3.09
N ALA A 377 9.42 27.26 3.06
CA ALA A 377 9.03 25.86 3.30
C ALA A 377 8.60 25.63 4.76
N ARG A 378 9.14 26.43 5.70
CA ARG A 378 8.98 26.21 7.14
C ARG A 378 7.84 26.99 7.77
N VAL A 379 7.32 28.02 7.14
CA VAL A 379 6.28 28.88 7.74
C VAL A 379 4.98 28.16 8.05
N PHE A 380 4.77 26.97 7.47
CA PHE A 380 3.63 26.09 7.76
C PHE A 380 3.91 25.06 8.86
N GLU A 381 5.15 25.04 9.39
CA GLU A 381 5.48 24.20 10.56
C GLU A 381 4.81 24.74 11.80
N ARG A 382 4.42 23.86 12.72
CA ARG A 382 3.79 24.25 14.00
C ARG A 382 4.78 25.01 14.88
N PHE A 383 4.34 26.12 15.48
CA PHE A 383 5.14 27.02 16.34
C PHE A 383 6.28 27.75 15.61
N TYR A 384 6.36 27.64 14.29
CA TYR A 384 7.37 28.33 13.54
C TYR A 384 7.03 29.81 13.39
N THR A 385 8.03 30.67 13.64
CA THR A 385 7.95 32.12 13.44
C THR A 385 9.25 32.60 12.83
N VAL A 386 9.16 33.42 11.78
CA VAL A 386 10.31 34.04 11.07
C VAL A 386 11.16 34.88 12.02
N ASP A 387 10.58 35.49 13.05
CA ASP A 387 11.19 36.42 14.00
C ASP A 387 10.72 36.14 15.41
N HIS A 388 11.45 35.29 16.17
CA HIS A 388 11.13 34.94 17.55
C HIS A 388 11.12 36.12 18.54
N SER A 389 11.88 37.17 18.27
CA SER A 389 11.95 38.34 19.12
C SER A 389 10.74 39.27 18.98
N ARG A 390 10.27 39.47 17.74
CA ARG A 390 9.10 40.29 17.41
C ARG A 390 7.77 39.58 17.61
N SER A 391 7.71 38.27 17.37
CA SER A 391 6.48 37.49 17.59
C SER A 391 6.03 37.48 19.03
N ARG A 392 6.99 37.60 19.99
CA ARG A 392 6.69 37.76 21.41
C ARG A 392 6.01 39.10 21.75
N SER A 393 6.31 40.15 21.00
CA SER A 393 5.67 41.47 21.20
C SER A 393 4.34 41.63 20.44
N THR A 394 4.16 40.89 19.36
CA THR A 394 2.96 40.98 18.49
C THR A 394 1.95 39.85 18.70
N GLY A 395 2.20 38.94 19.66
CA GLY A 395 1.22 37.92 20.09
C GLY A 395 1.00 36.74 19.13
N GLY A 396 1.91 36.44 18.20
CA GLY A 396 1.80 35.28 17.31
C GLY A 396 2.06 33.96 18.04
N THR A 397 1.19 32.96 17.82
CA THR A 397 1.32 31.62 18.40
C THR A 397 2.18 30.70 17.53
N GLY A 398 2.35 31.01 16.23
CA GLY A 398 3.00 30.15 15.25
C GLY A 398 2.16 28.94 14.83
N LEU A 399 0.89 28.88 15.22
CA LEU A 399 -0.03 27.79 14.87
C LEU A 399 -0.96 28.16 13.71
N GLY A 400 -1.26 29.45 13.49
CA GLY A 400 -2.26 29.89 12.51
C GLY A 400 -2.02 29.36 11.08
N LEU A 401 -0.78 29.44 10.55
CA LEU A 401 -0.48 28.93 9.20
C LEU A 401 -0.52 27.41 9.11
N SER A 402 -0.18 26.69 10.19
CA SER A 402 -0.32 25.24 10.22
C SER A 402 -1.81 24.80 10.22
N ILE A 403 -2.67 25.57 10.89
CA ILE A 403 -4.13 25.40 10.86
C ILE A 403 -4.66 25.66 9.44
N VAL A 404 -4.23 26.75 8.79
CA VAL A 404 -4.58 27.05 7.40
C VAL A 404 -4.24 25.89 6.47
N LYS A 405 -3.00 25.39 6.53
CA LYS A 405 -2.56 24.25 5.73
C LYS A 405 -3.41 23.02 5.99
N HIS A 406 -3.72 22.69 7.23
CA HIS A 406 -4.53 21.54 7.58
C HIS A 406 -5.94 21.64 7.01
N ILE A 407 -6.62 22.79 7.15
CA ILE A 407 -7.97 23.00 6.63
C ILE A 407 -7.99 22.91 5.10
N VAL A 408 -7.04 23.53 4.40
CA VAL A 408 -6.95 23.47 2.95
C VAL A 408 -6.75 22.03 2.46
N LEU A 409 -5.85 21.26 3.10
CA LEU A 409 -5.64 19.85 2.79
C LEU A 409 -6.90 19.00 3.07
N SER A 410 -7.65 19.29 4.13
CA SER A 410 -8.93 18.62 4.41
C SER A 410 -9.97 18.86 3.29
N HIS A 411 -9.94 20.02 2.64
CA HIS A 411 -10.74 20.32 1.43
C HIS A 411 -10.15 19.69 0.14
N GLN A 412 -9.17 18.79 0.24
CA GLN A 412 -8.44 18.22 -0.90
C GLN A 412 -7.73 19.29 -1.75
N GLY A 413 -7.51 20.44 -1.16
CA GLY A 413 -6.90 21.60 -1.82
C GLY A 413 -5.39 21.66 -1.61
N LYS A 414 -4.79 22.68 -2.21
CA LYS A 414 -3.36 23.01 -2.13
C LYS A 414 -3.18 24.46 -1.71
N ILE A 415 -2.18 24.73 -0.88
CA ILE A 415 -1.75 26.09 -0.53
C ILE A 415 -0.33 26.34 -1.03
N GLU A 416 -0.13 27.45 -1.68
CA GLU A 416 1.15 27.91 -2.20
C GLU A 416 1.46 29.29 -1.61
N LEU A 417 2.75 29.57 -1.41
CA LEU A 417 3.24 30.83 -0.89
C LEU A 417 4.33 31.37 -1.80
N ASP A 418 4.14 32.59 -2.28
CA ASP A 418 5.15 33.37 -2.95
C ASP A 418 5.43 34.65 -2.16
N SER A 419 6.70 34.93 -1.88
CA SER A 419 7.08 36.09 -1.08
C SER A 419 8.51 36.52 -1.36
N ASP A 420 8.71 37.84 -1.50
CA ASP A 420 10.00 38.46 -1.56
C ASP A 420 10.17 39.43 -0.39
N LEU A 421 11.34 39.43 0.22
CA LEU A 421 11.64 40.31 1.34
C LEU A 421 11.48 41.78 0.90
N GLY A 422 10.67 42.55 1.64
CA GLY A 422 10.36 43.97 1.35
C GLY A 422 9.28 44.19 0.30
N LYS A 423 8.68 43.14 -0.31
CA LYS A 423 7.62 43.30 -1.32
C LYS A 423 6.26 42.70 -0.90
N GLY A 424 6.23 42.07 0.25
CA GLY A 424 5.04 41.39 0.76
C GLY A 424 4.96 39.91 0.45
N SER A 425 3.81 39.30 0.77
CA SER A 425 3.56 37.88 0.58
C SER A 425 2.24 37.63 -0.16
N SER A 426 2.16 36.52 -0.86
CA SER A 426 0.98 36.07 -1.59
C SER A 426 0.70 34.61 -1.28
N PHE A 427 -0.38 34.35 -0.55
CA PHE A 427 -0.88 33.01 -0.26
C PHE A 427 -1.95 32.65 -1.30
N ARG A 428 -1.73 31.59 -2.06
CA ARG A 428 -2.65 31.06 -3.05
C ARG A 428 -3.23 29.74 -2.56
N ILE A 429 -4.55 29.67 -2.47
CA ILE A 429 -5.31 28.49 -2.08
C ILE A 429 -6.05 27.99 -3.31
N CYS A 430 -5.90 26.70 -3.64
CA CYS A 430 -6.59 26.02 -4.72
C CYS A 430 -7.47 24.93 -4.11
N ILE A 431 -8.78 24.94 -4.36
CA ILE A 431 -9.73 23.95 -3.84
C ILE A 431 -10.52 23.36 -5.01
N PRO A 432 -10.51 22.02 -5.21
CA PRO A 432 -11.36 21.34 -6.19
C PRO A 432 -12.85 21.61 -5.94
N GLN A 433 -13.64 21.75 -7.02
CA GLN A 433 -15.07 22.09 -6.96
C GLN A 433 -15.96 21.02 -7.57
#